data_242f05be43139cacb6b2f2ea5224cf04
#
_entry.id   242f05be43139cacb6b2f2ea5224cf04
#
_cell.length_a   1.000
_cell.length_b   1.000
_cell.length_c   1.000
_cell.angle_alpha   90.00
_cell.angle_beta   90.00
_cell.angle_gamma   90.00
#
_symmetry.space_group_name_H-M   'P 1'
#
loop_
_entity.id
_entity.type
_entity.pdbx_description
1 polymer ?
#
loop_
_entity_poly.entity_id
_entity_poly.type
_entity_poly.pdbx_seq_one_letter_code
_entity_poly.pdbx_strand_id
1 'polypeptide(L)'
;FEIETQPAMAEKAAAPAFSEESIRDAAAMINAAKRPVLYLGGGVINAPARVRELAEKAQLPTTMTLMALGMLPKAHPLSLGMLGMHGVRSTNYILQEADLLIVLGARFDDRAIGKTEQFCPNAKIIHVDIDRAELGKIKQPHVAIQADVDDVLAQLIPLVEAQPRAEWHQLVADLQREFPCPIPKACDPLSHYGLINAVAACVDDNAIITTDVGQHQMWTAQAYPLNRPRQWLTSGGLGTMGFGLPAAIGAALANPDRKVLCFSGDGSLMMNIQEMATASENQLDVKIILMNNEALGLVHQQQSLFYKQGVFAATYPGKINFMQIAAGFGLETCDLNNEADPQAALQEIINRPGPALIHVRIDAEEKVYPMVPPGAANTEMVGE
;
A
#
# COMPACT_ATOMS: atom_id res chain seq x y z
N PHE A 1 -23.43 -28.64 -24.68
CA PHE A 1 -21.98 -28.32 -24.53
C PHE A 1 -21.60 -28.71 -23.11
N GLU A 2 -20.84 -29.80 -22.94
CA GLU A 2 -20.19 -30.08 -21.67
C GLU A 2 -18.99 -29.17 -21.60
N ILE A 3 -19.00 -28.23 -20.64
CA ILE A 3 -17.83 -27.40 -20.31
C ILE A 3 -17.00 -28.26 -19.37
N GLU A 4 -15.80 -28.65 -19.81
CA GLU A 4 -14.80 -29.19 -18.88
C GLU A 4 -14.49 -28.14 -17.80
N THR A 5 -14.97 -28.37 -16.60
CA THR A 5 -14.90 -27.43 -15.48
C THR A 5 -13.61 -27.51 -14.64
N GLN A 6 -12.61 -28.26 -15.09
CA GLN A 6 -11.30 -28.25 -14.46
C GLN A 6 -10.29 -27.55 -15.38
N PRO A 7 -9.92 -26.29 -15.09
CA PRO A 7 -8.69 -25.76 -15.67
C PRO A 7 -7.55 -26.68 -15.20
N ALA A 8 -6.76 -27.16 -16.16
CA ALA A 8 -5.53 -27.84 -15.83
C ALA A 8 -4.75 -26.93 -14.88
N MET A 9 -4.64 -27.31 -13.60
CA MET A 9 -3.77 -26.59 -12.68
C MET A 9 -2.38 -26.73 -13.26
N ALA A 10 -1.79 -25.60 -13.66
CA ALA A 10 -0.39 -25.58 -14.05
C ALA A 10 0.41 -26.21 -12.92
N GLU A 11 1.20 -27.25 -13.24
CA GLU A 11 2.11 -27.83 -12.26
C GLU A 11 2.94 -26.69 -11.66
N LYS A 12 2.88 -26.57 -10.34
CA LYS A 12 3.70 -25.57 -9.63
C LYS A 12 5.14 -25.91 -9.98
N ALA A 13 5.81 -25.05 -10.74
CA ALA A 13 7.21 -25.21 -11.05
C ALA A 13 7.98 -25.48 -9.75
N ALA A 14 8.87 -26.47 -9.75
CA ALA A 14 9.71 -26.75 -8.59
C ALA A 14 10.41 -25.45 -8.16
N ALA A 15 10.35 -25.13 -6.86
CA ALA A 15 11.03 -23.95 -6.34
C ALA A 15 12.52 -24.03 -6.70
N PRO A 16 13.14 -22.97 -7.22
CA PRO A 16 14.56 -22.97 -7.54
C PRO A 16 15.36 -23.28 -6.27
N ALA A 17 16.33 -24.21 -6.38
CA ALA A 17 17.25 -24.52 -5.29
C ALA A 17 18.26 -23.38 -5.13
N PHE A 18 18.40 -22.84 -3.94
CA PHE A 18 19.42 -21.86 -3.59
C PHE A 18 20.56 -22.51 -2.81
N SER A 19 21.75 -21.91 -2.82
CA SER A 19 22.92 -22.50 -2.17
C SER A 19 22.95 -22.16 -0.68
N GLU A 20 23.43 -23.11 0.16
CA GLU A 20 23.70 -22.83 1.57
C GLU A 20 24.76 -21.72 1.76
N GLU A 21 25.68 -21.57 0.80
CA GLU A 21 26.70 -20.53 0.80
C GLU A 21 26.03 -19.14 0.75
N SER A 22 25.08 -18.93 -0.17
CA SER A 22 24.38 -17.65 -0.26
C SER A 22 23.58 -17.30 1.01
N ILE A 23 23.05 -18.31 1.73
CA ILE A 23 22.40 -18.10 3.02
C ILE A 23 23.41 -17.71 4.10
N ARG A 24 24.57 -18.39 4.15
CA ARG A 24 25.65 -18.03 5.11
C ARG A 24 26.19 -16.63 4.85
N ASP A 25 26.38 -16.25 3.58
CA ASP A 25 26.86 -14.91 3.18
C ASP A 25 25.84 -13.85 3.58
N ALA A 26 24.54 -14.08 3.32
CA ALA A 26 23.48 -13.18 3.73
C ALA A 26 23.45 -13.03 5.26
N ALA A 27 23.53 -14.10 6.02
CA ALA A 27 23.58 -14.06 7.49
C ALA A 27 24.80 -13.28 7.99
N ALA A 28 25.97 -13.53 7.43
CA ALA A 28 27.20 -12.83 7.79
C ALA A 28 27.10 -11.31 7.52
N MET A 29 26.52 -10.94 6.38
CA MET A 29 26.27 -9.51 6.06
C MET A 29 25.29 -8.87 7.05
N ILE A 30 24.20 -9.54 7.42
CA ILE A 30 23.22 -9.03 8.40
C ILE A 30 23.88 -8.87 9.77
N ASN A 31 24.66 -9.87 10.21
CA ASN A 31 25.34 -9.84 11.51
C ASN A 31 26.41 -8.77 11.59
N ALA A 32 27.08 -8.43 10.48
CA ALA A 32 28.11 -7.40 10.40
C ALA A 32 27.57 -5.97 10.22
N ALA A 33 26.35 -5.81 9.73
CA ALA A 33 25.77 -4.50 9.40
C ALA A 33 25.50 -3.68 10.66
N LYS A 34 25.82 -2.38 10.59
CA LYS A 34 25.56 -1.42 11.68
C LYS A 34 24.23 -0.70 11.50
N ARG A 35 23.84 -0.42 10.25
CA ARG A 35 22.64 0.33 9.88
C ARG A 35 21.79 -0.43 8.84
N PRO A 36 21.38 -1.69 9.13
CA PRO A 36 20.57 -2.45 8.19
C PRO A 36 19.13 -1.95 8.14
N VAL A 37 18.52 -2.05 6.96
CA VAL A 37 17.07 -1.85 6.75
C VAL A 37 16.49 -3.07 6.05
N LEU A 38 15.35 -3.54 6.54
CA LEU A 38 14.55 -4.56 5.89
C LEU A 38 13.57 -3.89 4.93
N TYR A 39 13.63 -4.23 3.65
CA TYR A 39 12.82 -3.67 2.59
C TYR A 39 11.90 -4.75 2.01
N LEU A 40 10.58 -4.63 2.27
CA LEU A 40 9.57 -5.62 1.94
C LEU A 40 8.79 -5.23 0.69
N GLY A 41 8.68 -6.16 -0.25
CA GLY A 41 7.80 -6.06 -1.41
C GLY A 41 6.63 -7.05 -1.35
N GLY A 42 5.82 -7.11 -2.41
CA GLY A 42 4.66 -8.01 -2.49
C GLY A 42 4.99 -9.50 -2.40
N GLY A 43 6.24 -9.89 -2.71
CA GLY A 43 6.67 -11.29 -2.64
C GLY A 43 6.74 -11.90 -1.23
N VAL A 44 6.63 -11.07 -0.16
CA VAL A 44 6.64 -11.56 1.23
C VAL A 44 5.27 -11.98 1.76
N ILE A 45 4.20 -11.81 0.97
CA ILE A 45 2.81 -11.92 1.46
C ILE A 45 2.47 -13.30 2.06
N ASN A 46 3.23 -14.32 1.72
CA ASN A 46 3.05 -15.68 2.24
C ASN A 46 3.95 -16.02 3.45
N ALA A 47 4.85 -15.10 3.83
CA ALA A 47 5.84 -15.31 4.90
C ALA A 47 5.73 -14.34 6.08
N PRO A 48 4.54 -13.90 6.54
CA PRO A 48 4.41 -12.80 7.50
C PRO A 48 5.05 -13.11 8.86
N ALA A 49 4.92 -14.36 9.33
CA ALA A 49 5.48 -14.76 10.62
C ALA A 49 7.02 -14.69 10.62
N ARG A 50 7.65 -15.26 9.58
CA ARG A 50 9.11 -15.25 9.46
C ARG A 50 9.68 -13.86 9.17
N VAL A 51 8.98 -13.04 8.39
CA VAL A 51 9.37 -11.64 8.18
C VAL A 51 9.41 -10.90 9.52
N ARG A 52 8.38 -11.05 10.34
CA ARG A 52 8.33 -10.45 11.68
C ARG A 52 9.44 -11.00 12.58
N GLU A 53 9.62 -12.32 12.59
CA GLU A 53 10.67 -12.99 13.37
C GLU A 53 12.07 -12.45 13.02
N LEU A 54 12.39 -12.32 11.72
CA LEU A 54 13.65 -11.75 11.27
C LEU A 54 13.80 -10.31 11.74
N ALA A 55 12.77 -9.47 11.52
CA ALA A 55 12.79 -8.07 11.91
C ALA A 55 13.02 -7.90 13.40
N GLU A 56 12.28 -8.64 14.24
CA GLU A 56 12.37 -8.57 15.70
C GLU A 56 13.69 -9.15 16.23
N LYS A 57 14.12 -10.32 15.73
CA LYS A 57 15.37 -10.96 16.17
C LYS A 57 16.59 -10.09 15.90
N ALA A 58 16.68 -9.56 14.69
CA ALA A 58 17.82 -8.74 14.28
C ALA A 58 17.60 -7.24 14.50
N GLN A 59 16.47 -6.83 15.11
CA GLN A 59 16.12 -5.42 15.39
C GLN A 59 16.26 -4.55 14.12
N LEU A 60 15.58 -4.95 13.04
CA LEU A 60 15.67 -4.31 11.72
C LEU A 60 14.56 -3.26 11.54
N PRO A 61 14.87 -1.97 11.45
CA PRO A 61 13.93 -1.01 10.91
C PRO A 61 13.42 -1.49 9.54
N THR A 62 12.09 -1.51 9.37
CA THR A 62 11.44 -2.21 8.25
C THR A 62 10.56 -1.25 7.46
N THR A 63 10.83 -1.14 6.18
CA THR A 63 9.98 -0.39 5.24
C THR A 63 9.26 -1.32 4.27
N MET A 64 8.14 -0.84 3.74
CA MET A 64 7.25 -1.62 2.90
C MET A 64 6.93 -0.86 1.60
N THR A 65 6.88 -1.60 0.49
CA THR A 65 6.21 -1.07 -0.72
C THR A 65 4.71 -0.98 -0.52
N LEU A 66 4.02 -0.30 -1.42
CA LEU A 66 2.55 -0.27 -1.46
C LEU A 66 1.93 -1.68 -1.38
N MET A 67 2.55 -2.69 -2.01
CA MET A 67 2.07 -4.07 -2.06
C MET A 67 2.37 -4.88 -0.80
N ALA A 68 3.24 -4.39 0.08
CA ALA A 68 3.61 -5.07 1.32
C ALA A 68 2.98 -4.44 2.58
N LEU A 69 2.16 -3.40 2.42
CA LEU A 69 1.49 -2.75 3.55
C LEU A 69 0.68 -3.77 4.37
N GLY A 70 0.80 -3.69 5.68
CA GLY A 70 0.19 -4.65 6.62
C GLY A 70 1.06 -5.86 6.97
N MET A 71 2.22 -6.06 6.32
CA MET A 71 3.16 -7.13 6.69
C MET A 71 3.77 -6.91 8.07
N LEU A 72 4.07 -5.66 8.39
CA LEU A 72 4.37 -5.23 9.74
C LEU A 72 3.33 -4.17 10.15
N PRO A 73 2.66 -4.32 11.30
CA PRO A 73 1.66 -3.34 11.74
C PRO A 73 2.21 -1.92 11.76
N LYS A 74 1.37 -0.94 11.39
CA LYS A 74 1.77 0.48 11.37
C LYS A 74 2.34 0.95 12.72
N ALA A 75 1.77 0.47 13.82
CA ALA A 75 2.20 0.82 15.18
C ALA A 75 3.40 0.00 15.70
N HIS A 76 3.94 -0.94 14.91
CA HIS A 76 5.07 -1.75 15.34
C HIS A 76 6.33 -0.88 15.48
N PRO A 77 7.14 -1.01 16.56
CA PRO A 77 8.30 -0.14 16.80
C PRO A 77 9.34 -0.12 15.68
N LEU A 78 9.44 -1.22 14.93
CA LEU A 78 10.37 -1.34 13.80
C LEU A 78 9.74 -0.90 12.47
N SER A 79 8.46 -0.53 12.44
CA SER A 79 7.79 -0.11 11.21
C SER A 79 8.18 1.32 10.83
N LEU A 80 8.76 1.47 9.65
CA LEU A 80 9.04 2.78 9.04
C LEU A 80 7.91 3.25 8.12
N GLY A 81 6.90 2.40 7.87
CA GLY A 81 5.84 2.68 6.90
C GLY A 81 6.30 2.49 5.45
N MET A 82 5.60 3.17 4.53
CA MET A 82 5.85 3.07 3.10
C MET A 82 7.02 3.95 2.66
N LEU A 83 7.88 3.42 1.76
CA LEU A 83 8.94 4.17 1.10
C LEU A 83 8.48 4.75 -0.25
N GLY A 84 9.31 5.59 -0.84
CA GLY A 84 9.20 6.01 -2.23
C GLY A 84 8.43 7.31 -2.43
N MET A 85 7.83 7.46 -3.62
CA MET A 85 7.26 8.71 -4.12
C MET A 85 6.27 9.37 -3.17
N HIS A 86 5.34 8.61 -2.61
CA HIS A 86 4.35 9.06 -1.64
C HIS A 86 4.57 8.40 -0.26
N GLY A 87 5.81 7.96 -0.02
CA GLY A 87 6.21 7.33 1.23
C GLY A 87 6.40 8.34 2.36
N VAL A 88 6.69 7.81 3.53
CA VAL A 88 7.01 8.61 4.71
C VAL A 88 8.36 9.30 4.51
N ARG A 89 8.40 10.63 4.71
CA ARG A 89 9.61 11.43 4.48
C ARG A 89 10.81 10.90 5.28
N SER A 90 10.65 10.69 6.58
CA SER A 90 11.72 10.13 7.42
C SER A 90 12.22 8.77 6.93
N THR A 91 11.35 7.92 6.40
CA THR A 91 11.72 6.61 5.84
C THR A 91 12.68 6.75 4.66
N ASN A 92 12.41 7.70 3.76
CA ASN A 92 13.28 7.95 2.62
C ASN A 92 14.67 8.47 3.06
N TYR A 93 14.76 9.27 4.11
CA TYR A 93 16.03 9.71 4.70
C TYR A 93 16.76 8.57 5.43
N ILE A 94 16.03 7.75 6.22
CA ILE A 94 16.60 6.58 6.90
C ILE A 94 17.24 5.61 5.91
N LEU A 95 16.60 5.40 4.77
CA LEU A 95 17.14 4.55 3.71
C LEU A 95 18.48 5.06 3.16
N GLN A 96 18.70 6.37 3.08
CA GLN A 96 19.98 6.95 2.64
C GLN A 96 21.14 6.67 3.62
N GLU A 97 20.82 6.52 4.91
CA GLU A 97 21.79 6.25 5.96
C GLU A 97 22.12 4.76 6.10
N ALA A 98 21.39 3.88 5.42
CA ALA A 98 21.56 2.44 5.51
C ALA A 98 22.94 1.98 4.94
N ASP A 99 23.57 1.02 5.63
CA ASP A 99 24.76 0.32 5.15
C ASP A 99 24.44 -1.06 4.54
N LEU A 100 23.23 -1.57 4.80
CA LEU A 100 22.71 -2.80 4.24
C LEU A 100 21.21 -2.70 3.96
N LEU A 101 20.80 -3.06 2.75
CA LEU A 101 19.40 -3.32 2.40
C LEU A 101 19.17 -4.83 2.29
N ILE A 102 18.21 -5.33 3.07
CA ILE A 102 17.72 -6.70 2.96
C ILE A 102 16.39 -6.65 2.21
N VAL A 103 16.43 -6.96 0.92
CA VAL A 103 15.31 -6.79 0.01
C VAL A 103 14.61 -8.11 -0.21
N LEU A 104 13.38 -8.21 0.22
CA LEU A 104 12.58 -9.44 0.15
C LEU A 104 11.37 -9.24 -0.76
N GLY A 105 11.37 -9.90 -1.91
CA GLY A 105 10.27 -9.89 -2.87
C GLY A 105 9.87 -8.50 -3.36
N ALA A 106 10.86 -7.62 -3.61
CA ALA A 106 10.66 -6.25 -4.10
C ALA A 106 11.49 -5.98 -5.36
N ARG A 107 10.89 -5.30 -6.35
CA ARG A 107 11.44 -5.16 -7.71
C ARG A 107 12.28 -3.91 -7.95
N PHE A 108 12.44 -3.04 -6.98
CA PHE A 108 13.07 -1.73 -7.14
C PHE A 108 12.41 -0.85 -8.23
N ASP A 109 11.07 -0.82 -8.26
CA ASP A 109 10.36 0.01 -9.24
C ASP A 109 10.57 1.51 -8.97
N ASP A 110 10.39 2.33 -10.02
CA ASP A 110 10.66 3.77 -10.00
C ASP A 110 9.84 4.55 -8.96
N ARG A 111 8.63 4.08 -8.63
CA ARG A 111 7.79 4.70 -7.61
C ARG A 111 8.31 4.46 -6.20
N ALA A 112 9.05 3.37 -6.00
CA ALA A 112 9.65 3.05 -4.71
C ALA A 112 11.03 3.67 -4.53
N ILE A 113 11.86 3.72 -5.58
CA ILE A 113 13.27 4.09 -5.42
C ILE A 113 13.64 5.47 -6.00
N GLY A 114 12.75 6.10 -6.80
CA GLY A 114 13.05 7.37 -7.48
C GLY A 114 14.28 7.22 -8.38
N LYS A 115 15.20 8.20 -8.29
CA LYS A 115 16.43 8.17 -9.07
C LYS A 115 17.38 7.08 -8.61
N THR A 116 17.54 6.05 -9.45
CA THR A 116 18.24 4.79 -9.14
C THR A 116 19.65 4.98 -8.59
N GLU A 117 20.44 5.90 -9.16
CA GLU A 117 21.83 6.14 -8.77
C GLU A 117 21.94 6.73 -7.36
N GLN A 118 20.91 7.46 -6.93
CA GLN A 118 20.86 8.14 -5.64
C GLN A 118 20.13 7.33 -4.56
N PHE A 119 19.52 6.19 -4.91
CA PHE A 119 18.85 5.34 -3.94
C PHE A 119 19.85 4.47 -3.19
N CYS A 120 20.03 4.75 -1.89
CA CYS A 120 20.91 4.01 -0.98
C CYS A 120 22.30 3.73 -1.59
N PRO A 121 23.05 4.77 -2.00
CA PRO A 121 24.28 4.61 -2.79
C PRO A 121 25.39 3.89 -2.02
N ASN A 122 25.37 3.91 -0.69
CA ASN A 122 26.39 3.34 0.18
C ASN A 122 25.99 1.97 0.76
N ALA A 123 24.76 1.51 0.53
CA ALA A 123 24.28 0.26 1.09
C ALA A 123 24.72 -0.95 0.26
N LYS A 124 25.16 -1.99 0.95
CA LYS A 124 25.19 -3.34 0.37
C LYS A 124 23.77 -3.85 0.20
N ILE A 125 23.55 -4.81 -0.69
CA ILE A 125 22.23 -5.33 -1.01
C ILE A 125 22.23 -6.84 -0.95
N ILE A 126 21.33 -7.41 -0.13
CA ILE A 126 20.88 -8.78 -0.22
C ILE A 126 19.52 -8.72 -0.94
N HIS A 127 19.33 -9.47 -2.02
CA HIS A 127 18.08 -9.47 -2.77
C HIS A 127 17.54 -10.89 -2.92
N VAL A 128 16.38 -11.14 -2.36
CA VAL A 128 15.64 -12.40 -2.48
C VAL A 128 14.40 -12.15 -3.33
N ASP A 129 14.30 -12.86 -4.43
CA ASP A 129 13.10 -12.83 -5.29
C ASP A 129 12.91 -14.19 -5.96
N ILE A 130 11.65 -14.57 -6.16
CA ILE A 130 11.31 -15.80 -6.88
C ILE A 130 11.57 -15.66 -8.39
N ASP A 131 11.44 -14.43 -8.91
CA ASP A 131 11.70 -14.12 -10.32
C ASP A 131 13.17 -13.80 -10.56
N ARG A 132 13.85 -14.70 -11.27
CA ARG A 132 15.26 -14.50 -11.67
C ARG A 132 15.48 -13.21 -12.45
N ALA A 133 14.48 -12.76 -13.23
CA ALA A 133 14.60 -11.56 -14.06
C ALA A 133 14.64 -10.26 -13.24
N GLU A 134 14.17 -10.26 -12.00
CA GLU A 134 14.22 -9.09 -11.11
C GLU A 134 15.57 -8.96 -10.40
N LEU A 135 16.34 -10.06 -10.27
CA LEU A 135 17.64 -10.05 -9.59
C LEU A 135 18.73 -9.37 -10.45
N GLY A 136 19.21 -8.23 -9.99
CA GLY A 136 20.24 -7.44 -10.68
C GLY A 136 19.73 -6.60 -11.86
N LYS A 137 18.42 -6.52 -12.07
CA LYS A 137 17.81 -5.73 -13.15
C LYS A 137 18.00 -4.22 -12.96
N ILE A 138 17.78 -3.70 -11.78
CA ILE A 138 17.86 -2.27 -11.46
C ILE A 138 19.05 -1.98 -10.54
N LYS A 139 19.19 -2.72 -9.45
CA LYS A 139 20.30 -2.60 -8.50
C LYS A 139 21.07 -3.91 -8.46
N GLN A 140 22.39 -3.84 -8.51
CA GLN A 140 23.23 -5.03 -8.42
C GLN A 140 23.32 -5.51 -6.96
N PRO A 141 22.82 -6.70 -6.63
CA PRO A 141 22.92 -7.23 -5.27
C PRO A 141 24.33 -7.79 -5.00
N HIS A 142 24.76 -7.70 -3.75
CA HIS A 142 25.98 -8.37 -3.27
C HIS A 142 25.71 -9.85 -3.00
N VAL A 143 24.49 -10.16 -2.54
CA VAL A 143 23.99 -11.53 -2.44
C VAL A 143 22.64 -11.57 -3.13
N ALA A 144 22.50 -12.44 -4.15
CA ALA A 144 21.27 -12.68 -4.90
C ALA A 144 20.77 -14.10 -4.63
N ILE A 145 19.51 -14.24 -4.21
CA ILE A 145 18.91 -15.54 -3.90
C ILE A 145 17.61 -15.67 -4.69
N GLN A 146 17.58 -16.56 -5.67
CA GLN A 146 16.37 -16.88 -6.42
C GLN A 146 15.60 -17.96 -5.69
N ALA A 147 14.58 -17.58 -4.91
CA ALA A 147 13.75 -18.53 -4.17
C ALA A 147 12.47 -17.89 -3.64
N ASP A 148 11.55 -18.68 -3.12
CA ASP A 148 10.47 -18.21 -2.27
C ASP A 148 11.05 -17.61 -0.98
N VAL A 149 10.52 -16.48 -0.56
CA VAL A 149 11.02 -15.75 0.62
C VAL A 149 10.85 -16.61 1.89
N ASP A 150 9.78 -17.38 2.01
CA ASP A 150 9.52 -18.20 3.18
C ASP A 150 10.59 -19.29 3.34
N ASP A 151 10.99 -19.95 2.24
CA ASP A 151 12.02 -20.98 2.22
C ASP A 151 13.40 -20.40 2.60
N VAL A 152 13.73 -19.21 2.08
CA VAL A 152 14.97 -18.51 2.43
C VAL A 152 15.01 -18.15 3.91
N LEU A 153 13.93 -17.56 4.42
CA LEU A 153 13.86 -17.13 5.81
C LEU A 153 13.93 -18.29 6.79
N ALA A 154 13.38 -19.46 6.43
CA ALA A 154 13.47 -20.66 7.25
C ALA A 154 14.92 -21.07 7.53
N GLN A 155 15.83 -20.88 6.57
CA GLN A 155 17.25 -21.21 6.70
C GLN A 155 18.11 -20.04 7.20
N LEU A 156 17.72 -18.82 6.87
CA LEU A 156 18.47 -17.60 7.22
C LEU A 156 18.32 -17.24 8.71
N ILE A 157 17.10 -17.25 9.24
CA ILE A 157 16.80 -16.80 10.60
C ILE A 157 17.63 -17.53 11.66
N PRO A 158 17.86 -18.86 11.61
CA PRO A 158 18.71 -19.54 12.59
C PRO A 158 20.15 -19.02 12.66
N LEU A 159 20.69 -18.49 11.55
CA LEU A 159 22.08 -18.01 11.41
C LEU A 159 22.22 -16.51 11.76
N VAL A 160 21.11 -15.80 11.87
CA VAL A 160 21.13 -14.38 12.21
C VAL A 160 21.21 -14.21 13.73
N GLU A 161 22.10 -13.33 14.18
CA GLU A 161 22.31 -13.02 15.59
C GLU A 161 21.38 -11.91 16.07
N ALA A 162 20.96 -12.00 17.34
CA ALA A 162 20.21 -10.91 17.96
C ALA A 162 21.15 -9.74 18.27
N GLN A 163 20.85 -8.55 17.75
CA GLN A 163 21.68 -7.36 17.95
C GLN A 163 20.82 -6.13 18.27
N PRO A 164 21.09 -5.40 19.35
CA PRO A 164 20.24 -4.26 19.77
C PRO A 164 20.38 -3.03 18.88
N ARG A 165 21.50 -2.83 18.19
CA ARG A 165 21.79 -1.69 17.27
C ARG A 165 21.35 -0.32 17.81
N ALA A 166 21.65 -0.05 19.08
CA ALA A 166 21.13 1.12 19.81
C ALA A 166 21.41 2.46 19.10
N GLU A 167 22.63 2.65 18.58
CA GLU A 167 23.00 3.88 17.85
C GLU A 167 22.17 4.06 16.56
N TRP A 168 21.89 2.96 15.87
CA TRP A 168 21.06 2.99 14.66
C TRP A 168 19.61 3.35 15.00
N HIS A 169 19.03 2.72 16.00
CA HIS A 169 17.67 3.06 16.46
C HIS A 169 17.56 4.49 16.96
N GLN A 170 18.61 5.02 17.60
CA GLN A 170 18.63 6.43 17.99
C GLN A 170 18.61 7.35 16.77
N LEU A 171 19.43 7.09 15.75
CA LEU A 171 19.42 7.87 14.51
C LEU A 171 18.06 7.78 13.77
N VAL A 172 17.45 6.59 13.71
CA VAL A 172 16.10 6.40 13.16
C VAL A 172 15.09 7.29 13.91
N ALA A 173 15.11 7.28 15.23
CA ALA A 173 14.21 8.10 16.06
C ALA A 173 14.47 9.60 15.87
N ASP A 174 15.72 10.01 15.69
CA ASP A 174 16.09 11.40 15.43
C ASP A 174 15.54 11.87 14.08
N LEU A 175 15.72 11.08 13.03
CA LEU A 175 15.19 11.37 11.69
C LEU A 175 13.64 11.39 11.67
N GLN A 176 12.98 10.51 12.43
CA GLN A 176 11.53 10.53 12.55
C GLN A 176 11.02 11.79 13.26
N ARG A 177 11.78 12.33 14.23
CA ARG A 177 11.46 13.61 14.87
C ARG A 177 11.76 14.82 13.99
N GLU A 178 12.83 14.77 13.22
CA GLU A 178 13.18 15.83 12.26
C GLU A 178 12.20 15.92 11.11
N PHE A 179 11.73 14.77 10.61
CA PHE A 179 10.80 14.66 9.48
C PHE A 179 9.51 13.96 9.90
N PRO A 180 8.69 14.60 10.74
CA PRO A 180 7.39 14.03 11.13
C PRO A 180 6.48 13.89 9.90
N CYS A 181 5.56 12.94 9.95
CA CYS A 181 4.53 12.76 8.93
C CYS A 181 3.15 13.06 9.56
N PRO A 182 2.79 14.34 9.72
CA PRO A 182 1.50 14.71 10.26
C PRO A 182 0.39 14.32 9.26
N ILE A 183 -0.74 13.88 9.80
CA ILE A 183 -1.96 13.66 9.01
C ILE A 183 -2.87 14.88 9.23
N PRO A 184 -2.95 15.79 8.27
CA PRO A 184 -3.75 17.01 8.44
C PRO A 184 -5.24 16.68 8.51
N LYS A 185 -6.00 17.47 9.28
CA LYS A 185 -7.46 17.30 9.45
C LYS A 185 -7.90 15.87 9.83
N ALA A 186 -7.07 15.15 10.60
CA ALA A 186 -7.25 13.73 10.90
C ALA A 186 -8.57 13.38 11.62
N CYS A 187 -9.25 14.35 12.24
CA CYS A 187 -10.52 14.20 12.96
C CYS A 187 -11.74 14.73 12.18
N ASP A 188 -11.56 15.29 10.98
CA ASP A 188 -12.66 15.80 10.17
C ASP A 188 -13.12 14.75 9.15
N PRO A 189 -14.28 14.10 9.33
CA PRO A 189 -14.75 13.02 8.45
C PRO A 189 -15.11 13.50 7.03
N LEU A 190 -15.12 14.80 6.78
CA LEU A 190 -15.32 15.37 5.44
C LEU A 190 -14.00 15.72 4.74
N SER A 191 -12.86 15.57 5.41
CA SER A 191 -11.53 15.65 4.80
C SER A 191 -11.07 14.28 4.32
N HIS A 192 -10.14 14.24 3.37
CA HIS A 192 -9.65 12.97 2.81
C HIS A 192 -9.01 12.05 3.87
N TYR A 193 -8.14 12.57 4.74
CA TYR A 193 -7.52 11.76 5.80
C TYR A 193 -8.45 11.49 6.98
N GLY A 194 -9.25 12.47 7.37
CA GLY A 194 -10.21 12.29 8.46
C GLY A 194 -11.29 11.28 8.12
N LEU A 195 -11.75 11.24 6.87
CA LEU A 195 -12.67 10.21 6.39
C LEU A 195 -12.05 8.80 6.53
N ILE A 196 -10.80 8.62 6.10
CA ILE A 196 -10.11 7.33 6.19
C ILE A 196 -9.98 6.88 7.65
N ASN A 197 -9.63 7.78 8.56
CA ASN A 197 -9.56 7.50 9.98
C ASN A 197 -10.93 7.19 10.58
N ALA A 198 -11.96 7.95 10.20
CA ALA A 198 -13.34 7.75 10.64
C ALA A 198 -13.88 6.38 10.20
N VAL A 199 -13.61 5.99 8.93
CA VAL A 199 -13.95 4.67 8.40
C VAL A 199 -13.20 3.57 9.16
N ALA A 200 -11.90 3.74 9.41
CA ALA A 200 -11.11 2.77 10.16
C ALA A 200 -11.63 2.57 11.60
N ALA A 201 -12.15 3.63 12.23
CA ALA A 201 -12.74 3.56 13.57
C ALA A 201 -14.10 2.82 13.62
N CYS A 202 -14.77 2.63 12.47
CA CYS A 202 -16.04 1.94 12.38
C CYS A 202 -15.92 0.41 12.24
N VAL A 203 -14.71 -0.13 12.05
CA VAL A 203 -14.46 -1.55 11.79
C VAL A 203 -13.32 -2.07 12.65
N ASP A 204 -13.21 -3.37 12.77
CA ASP A 204 -12.07 -4.03 13.40
C ASP A 204 -10.93 -4.31 12.39
N ASP A 205 -9.80 -4.81 12.89
CA ASP A 205 -8.64 -5.19 12.08
C ASP A 205 -8.91 -6.35 11.11
N ASN A 206 -10.09 -6.95 11.16
CA ASN A 206 -10.46 -8.05 10.27
C ASN A 206 -11.06 -7.56 8.95
N ALA A 207 -11.42 -6.29 8.85
CA ALA A 207 -11.93 -5.71 7.60
C ALA A 207 -10.91 -5.82 6.46
N ILE A 208 -11.42 -6.03 5.25
CA ILE A 208 -10.61 -6.03 4.01
C ILE A 208 -10.74 -4.67 3.37
N ILE A 209 -9.61 -4.09 2.99
CA ILE A 209 -9.52 -2.78 2.36
C ILE A 209 -9.14 -2.99 0.90
N THR A 210 -10.01 -2.57 0.00
CA THR A 210 -9.69 -2.46 -1.41
C THR A 210 -9.56 -1.01 -1.82
N THR A 211 -8.71 -0.70 -2.76
CA THR A 211 -8.67 0.63 -3.34
C THR A 211 -8.73 0.57 -4.86
N ASP A 212 -9.35 1.57 -5.41
CA ASP A 212 -9.11 1.93 -6.79
C ASP A 212 -7.81 2.74 -6.93
N VAL A 213 -7.48 3.19 -8.13
CA VAL A 213 -6.21 3.89 -8.42
C VAL A 213 -6.43 5.39 -8.57
N GLY A 214 -5.71 6.17 -7.76
CA GLY A 214 -5.80 7.62 -7.72
C GLY A 214 -5.27 8.21 -6.41
N GLN A 215 -5.60 9.48 -6.12
CA GLN A 215 -5.23 10.14 -4.86
C GLN A 215 -5.79 9.40 -3.64
N HIS A 216 -7.04 8.94 -3.72
CA HIS A 216 -7.69 8.12 -2.68
C HIS A 216 -6.88 6.86 -2.31
N GLN A 217 -6.23 6.21 -3.28
CA GLN A 217 -5.34 5.07 -3.03
C GLN A 217 -4.15 5.46 -2.16
N MET A 218 -3.48 6.55 -2.50
CA MET A 218 -2.29 7.01 -1.79
C MET A 218 -2.65 7.54 -0.40
N TRP A 219 -3.71 8.33 -0.26
CA TRP A 219 -4.20 8.79 1.04
C TRP A 219 -4.57 7.61 1.95
N THR A 220 -5.24 6.59 1.40
CA THR A 220 -5.57 5.39 2.17
C THR A 220 -4.32 4.60 2.58
N ALA A 221 -3.34 4.45 1.69
CA ALA A 221 -2.06 3.82 1.98
C ALA A 221 -1.27 4.56 3.09
N GLN A 222 -1.36 5.89 3.14
CA GLN A 222 -0.69 6.72 4.13
C GLN A 222 -1.41 6.71 5.49
N ALA A 223 -2.75 6.76 5.50
CA ALA A 223 -3.53 6.98 6.72
C ALA A 223 -4.10 5.71 7.35
N TYR A 224 -4.63 4.77 6.56
CA TYR A 224 -5.31 3.60 7.09
C TYR A 224 -4.36 2.72 7.94
N PRO A 225 -4.78 2.28 9.15
CA PRO A 225 -3.96 1.43 10.01
C PRO A 225 -3.97 -0.03 9.52
N LEU A 226 -3.17 -0.33 8.50
CA LEU A 226 -3.01 -1.69 7.99
C LEU A 226 -2.17 -2.52 8.96
N ASN A 227 -2.79 -3.50 9.61
CA ASN A 227 -2.19 -4.27 10.70
C ASN A 227 -1.99 -5.76 10.37
N ARG A 228 -2.51 -6.23 9.25
CA ARG A 228 -2.49 -7.64 8.87
C ARG A 228 -2.10 -7.85 7.40
N PRO A 229 -1.37 -8.93 7.10
CA PRO A 229 -1.16 -9.38 5.72
C PRO A 229 -2.50 -9.64 5.03
N ARG A 230 -2.56 -9.40 3.73
CA ARG A 230 -3.77 -9.60 2.91
C ARG A 230 -5.01 -8.79 3.35
N GLN A 231 -4.83 -7.79 4.23
CA GLN A 231 -5.86 -6.81 4.55
C GLN A 231 -6.02 -5.77 3.43
N TRP A 232 -4.98 -5.56 2.64
CA TRP A 232 -4.85 -4.53 1.62
C TRP A 232 -4.84 -5.14 0.21
N LEU A 233 -5.80 -4.74 -0.62
CA LEU A 233 -5.93 -5.17 -2.01
C LEU A 233 -5.95 -3.95 -2.93
N THR A 234 -4.94 -3.81 -3.78
CA THR A 234 -4.78 -2.65 -4.66
C THR A 234 -4.04 -3.04 -5.94
N SER A 235 -4.27 -2.30 -7.01
CA SER A 235 -3.51 -2.44 -8.26
C SER A 235 -2.21 -1.65 -8.17
N GLY A 236 -1.18 -2.22 -7.53
CA GLY A 236 0.12 -1.55 -7.34
C GLY A 236 1.16 -1.89 -8.43
N GLY A 237 0.91 -2.85 -9.28
CA GLY A 237 1.78 -3.19 -10.42
C GLY A 237 1.50 -2.32 -11.64
N LEU A 238 0.31 -2.45 -12.22
CA LEU A 238 -0.11 -1.69 -13.40
C LEU A 238 -0.83 -0.39 -13.06
N GLY A 239 -1.37 -0.24 -11.84
CA GLY A 239 -2.14 0.94 -11.46
C GLY A 239 -3.45 1.05 -12.26
N THR A 240 -4.20 -0.05 -12.34
CA THR A 240 -5.41 -0.15 -13.16
C THR A 240 -6.57 0.55 -12.47
N MET A 241 -7.09 1.63 -13.07
CA MET A 241 -8.37 2.22 -12.67
C MET A 241 -9.52 1.23 -12.96
N GLY A 242 -10.51 1.15 -12.06
CA GLY A 242 -11.60 0.18 -12.11
C GLY A 242 -11.32 -1.13 -11.38
N PHE A 243 -10.16 -1.28 -10.73
CA PHE A 243 -9.80 -2.48 -9.96
C PHE A 243 -10.58 -2.60 -8.65
N GLY A 244 -10.85 -1.47 -7.97
CA GLY A 244 -11.28 -1.45 -6.57
C GLY A 244 -12.59 -2.17 -6.30
N LEU A 245 -13.65 -1.85 -7.04
CA LEU A 245 -14.97 -2.45 -6.84
C LEU A 245 -15.02 -3.95 -7.21
N PRO A 246 -14.51 -4.40 -8.37
CA PRO A 246 -14.44 -5.83 -8.67
C PRO A 246 -13.62 -6.63 -7.65
N ALA A 247 -12.51 -6.08 -7.17
CA ALA A 247 -11.71 -6.71 -6.13
C ALA A 247 -12.48 -6.79 -4.79
N ALA A 248 -13.27 -5.77 -4.45
CA ALA A 248 -14.12 -5.77 -3.26
C ALA A 248 -15.19 -6.86 -3.32
N ILE A 249 -15.85 -7.01 -4.49
CA ILE A 249 -16.82 -8.07 -4.74
C ILE A 249 -16.19 -9.45 -4.55
N GLY A 250 -15.04 -9.68 -5.18
CA GLY A 250 -14.30 -10.94 -5.04
C GLY A 250 -13.88 -11.22 -3.60
N ALA A 251 -13.44 -10.19 -2.88
CA ALA A 251 -13.05 -10.29 -1.48
C ALA A 251 -14.26 -10.64 -0.57
N ALA A 252 -15.42 -10.02 -0.81
CA ALA A 252 -16.64 -10.30 -0.05
C ALA A 252 -17.18 -11.72 -0.30
N LEU A 253 -17.15 -12.17 -1.55
CA LEU A 253 -17.52 -13.55 -1.90
C LEU A 253 -16.62 -14.60 -1.24
N ALA A 254 -15.32 -14.31 -1.20
CA ALA A 254 -14.33 -15.22 -0.61
C ALA A 254 -14.29 -15.18 0.93
N ASN A 255 -14.84 -14.12 1.55
CA ASN A 255 -14.80 -13.88 2.99
C ASN A 255 -16.15 -13.31 3.49
N PRO A 256 -17.21 -14.11 3.50
CA PRO A 256 -18.57 -13.62 3.80
C PRO A 256 -18.74 -13.05 5.23
N ASP A 257 -17.85 -13.44 6.15
CA ASP A 257 -17.88 -12.99 7.55
C ASP A 257 -17.04 -11.73 7.82
N ARG A 258 -16.45 -11.13 6.76
CA ARG A 258 -15.59 -9.95 6.88
C ARG A 258 -16.20 -8.76 6.15
N LYS A 259 -16.15 -7.58 6.78
CA LYS A 259 -16.48 -6.34 6.08
C LYS A 259 -15.46 -6.01 5.01
N VAL A 260 -15.94 -5.54 3.87
CA VAL A 260 -15.09 -5.09 2.76
C VAL A 260 -15.34 -3.60 2.51
N LEU A 261 -14.30 -2.81 2.61
CA LEU A 261 -14.31 -1.37 2.40
C LEU A 261 -13.55 -1.05 1.12
N CYS A 262 -14.23 -0.44 0.15
CA CYS A 262 -13.66 -0.07 -1.15
C CYS A 262 -13.48 1.44 -1.22
N PHE A 263 -12.27 1.96 -1.09
CA PHE A 263 -11.98 3.38 -1.33
C PHE A 263 -11.80 3.61 -2.82
N SER A 264 -12.65 4.46 -3.40
CA SER A 264 -12.62 4.77 -4.83
C SER A 264 -12.72 6.29 -5.07
N GLY A 265 -12.16 6.75 -6.18
CA GLY A 265 -12.42 8.08 -6.72
C GLY A 265 -13.49 8.02 -7.79
N ASP A 266 -14.06 9.17 -8.10
CA ASP A 266 -15.12 9.33 -9.10
C ASP A 266 -14.74 8.79 -10.48
N GLY A 267 -13.56 9.15 -10.99
CA GLY A 267 -13.07 8.67 -12.27
C GLY A 267 -12.80 7.18 -12.31
N SER A 268 -12.27 6.62 -11.24
CA SER A 268 -11.98 5.19 -11.14
C SER A 268 -13.24 4.36 -11.02
N LEU A 269 -14.20 4.79 -10.21
CA LEU A 269 -15.48 4.09 -10.02
C LEU A 269 -16.26 3.98 -11.34
N MET A 270 -16.17 5.02 -12.19
CA MET A 270 -16.83 5.02 -13.51
C MET A 270 -16.34 3.92 -14.44
N MET A 271 -15.14 3.37 -14.24
CA MET A 271 -14.57 2.34 -15.12
C MET A 271 -15.33 1.02 -15.04
N ASN A 272 -15.89 0.68 -13.85
CA ASN A 272 -16.62 -0.55 -13.58
C ASN A 272 -17.88 -0.31 -12.74
N ILE A 273 -18.53 0.83 -12.92
CA ILE A 273 -19.69 1.24 -12.12
C ILE A 273 -20.85 0.25 -12.19
N GLN A 274 -21.01 -0.47 -13.31
CA GLN A 274 -22.03 -1.50 -13.53
C GLN A 274 -21.91 -2.67 -12.55
N GLU A 275 -20.74 -2.91 -11.96
CA GLU A 275 -20.54 -3.99 -10.97
C GLU A 275 -21.24 -3.73 -9.64
N MET A 276 -21.81 -2.53 -9.44
CA MET A 276 -22.77 -2.29 -8.36
C MET A 276 -23.97 -3.23 -8.45
N ALA A 277 -24.41 -3.60 -9.67
CA ALA A 277 -25.46 -4.60 -9.86
C ALA A 277 -25.04 -5.95 -9.28
N THR A 278 -23.81 -6.40 -9.56
CA THR A 278 -23.26 -7.66 -9.03
C THR A 278 -23.24 -7.67 -7.51
N ALA A 279 -22.80 -6.56 -6.90
CA ALA A 279 -22.77 -6.40 -5.44
C ALA A 279 -24.20 -6.45 -4.85
N SER A 280 -25.17 -5.78 -5.48
CA SER A 280 -26.56 -5.73 -5.06
C SER A 280 -27.26 -7.06 -5.20
N GLU A 281 -27.17 -7.73 -6.37
CA GLU A 281 -27.79 -9.02 -6.63
C GLU A 281 -27.33 -10.10 -5.66
N ASN A 282 -26.07 -10.07 -5.25
CA ASN A 282 -25.50 -11.00 -4.29
C ASN A 282 -25.58 -10.52 -2.83
N GLN A 283 -26.20 -9.38 -2.56
CA GLN A 283 -26.33 -8.78 -1.22
C GLN A 283 -24.99 -8.73 -0.44
N LEU A 284 -23.90 -8.39 -1.13
CA LEU A 284 -22.55 -8.39 -0.57
C LEU A 284 -22.35 -7.23 0.42
N ASP A 285 -21.75 -7.50 1.58
CA ASP A 285 -21.41 -6.43 2.54
C ASP A 285 -20.17 -5.64 2.11
N VAL A 286 -20.30 -4.94 1.00
CA VAL A 286 -19.28 -4.05 0.42
C VAL A 286 -19.69 -2.60 0.64
N LYS A 287 -18.83 -1.81 1.30
CA LYS A 287 -19.02 -0.37 1.47
C LYS A 287 -18.10 0.37 0.50
N ILE A 288 -18.68 1.05 -0.47
CA ILE A 288 -17.96 1.87 -1.43
C ILE A 288 -17.82 3.28 -0.85
N ILE A 289 -16.61 3.67 -0.47
CA ILE A 289 -16.27 5.00 0.02
C ILE A 289 -15.81 5.83 -1.18
N LEU A 290 -16.71 6.63 -1.71
CA LEU A 290 -16.46 7.46 -2.89
C LEU A 290 -15.92 8.82 -2.47
N MET A 291 -14.64 9.05 -2.68
CA MET A 291 -13.92 10.31 -2.52
C MET A 291 -14.00 11.10 -3.83
N ASN A 292 -15.02 11.92 -3.95
CA ASN A 292 -15.37 12.62 -5.19
C ASN A 292 -14.75 14.01 -5.22
N ASN A 293 -13.77 14.24 -6.10
CA ASN A 293 -13.16 15.55 -6.33
C ASN A 293 -13.45 16.12 -7.74
N GLU A 294 -14.36 15.52 -8.47
CA GLU A 294 -14.74 15.90 -9.84
C GLU A 294 -13.54 15.98 -10.81
N ALA A 295 -12.50 15.12 -10.56
CA ALA A 295 -11.27 15.13 -11.32
C ALA A 295 -10.54 13.78 -11.34
N LEU A 296 -9.69 13.58 -12.34
CA LEU A 296 -8.61 12.60 -12.32
C LEU A 296 -7.48 13.17 -11.43
N GLY A 297 -7.63 13.05 -10.11
CA GLY A 297 -6.89 13.84 -9.13
C GLY A 297 -5.36 13.74 -9.22
N LEU A 298 -4.78 12.55 -9.46
CA LEU A 298 -3.32 12.43 -9.67
C LEU A 298 -2.87 13.11 -10.96
N VAL A 299 -3.67 13.04 -12.04
CA VAL A 299 -3.36 13.74 -13.30
C VAL A 299 -3.44 15.25 -13.09
N HIS A 300 -4.50 15.73 -12.43
CA HIS A 300 -4.67 17.13 -12.06
C HIS A 300 -3.47 17.61 -11.22
N GLN A 301 -3.08 16.86 -10.19
CA GLN A 301 -1.93 17.19 -9.34
C GLN A 301 -0.62 17.29 -10.14
N GLN A 302 -0.33 16.33 -11.02
CA GLN A 302 0.85 16.33 -11.88
C GLN A 302 0.88 17.56 -12.80
N GLN A 303 -0.24 17.86 -13.44
CA GLN A 303 -0.35 19.01 -14.34
C GLN A 303 -0.21 20.34 -13.58
N SER A 304 -0.84 20.45 -12.41
CA SER A 304 -0.73 21.64 -11.57
C SER A 304 0.69 21.90 -11.08
N LEU A 305 1.40 20.86 -10.64
CA LEU A 305 2.74 21.00 -10.05
C LEU A 305 3.85 21.17 -11.09
N PHE A 306 3.78 20.44 -12.21
CA PHE A 306 4.92 20.31 -13.12
C PHE A 306 4.71 20.91 -14.51
N TYR A 307 3.47 21.31 -14.86
CA TYR A 307 3.13 21.84 -16.20
C TYR A 307 2.56 23.26 -16.14
N LYS A 308 3.12 24.11 -15.27
CA LYS A 308 2.75 25.54 -15.14
C LYS A 308 1.24 25.75 -14.90
N GLN A 309 0.62 24.86 -14.10
CA GLN A 309 -0.82 24.85 -13.84
C GLN A 309 -1.68 24.69 -15.11
N GLY A 310 -1.11 24.13 -16.16
CA GLY A 310 -1.82 23.84 -17.41
C GLY A 310 -2.68 22.58 -17.29
N VAL A 311 -3.76 22.65 -16.47
CA VAL A 311 -4.69 21.52 -16.30
C VAL A 311 -5.51 21.34 -17.57
N PHE A 312 -5.42 20.14 -18.17
CA PHE A 312 -6.14 19.79 -19.39
C PHE A 312 -6.75 18.39 -19.28
N ALA A 313 -8.04 18.29 -19.57
CA ALA A 313 -8.81 17.02 -19.60
C ALA A 313 -8.72 16.19 -18.29
N ALA A 314 -8.37 16.79 -17.17
CA ALA A 314 -8.26 16.14 -15.86
C ALA A 314 -9.42 16.47 -14.92
N THR A 315 -10.34 17.35 -15.34
CA THR A 315 -11.56 17.72 -14.60
C THR A 315 -12.80 17.36 -15.39
N TYR A 316 -13.90 17.11 -14.71
CA TYR A 316 -15.17 16.76 -15.36
C TYR A 316 -16.04 18.01 -15.53
N PRO A 317 -16.51 18.33 -16.75
CA PRO A 317 -17.35 19.50 -17.00
C PRO A 317 -18.79 19.32 -16.51
N GLY A 318 -19.24 18.11 -16.26
CA GLY A 318 -20.60 17.76 -15.83
C GLY A 318 -20.61 17.06 -14.47
N LYS A 319 -21.65 17.32 -13.68
CA LYS A 319 -21.83 16.69 -12.38
C LYS A 319 -22.53 15.35 -12.55
N ILE A 320 -21.85 14.27 -12.17
CA ILE A 320 -22.42 12.93 -12.14
C ILE A 320 -23.09 12.74 -10.78
N ASN A 321 -24.35 12.30 -10.79
CA ASN A 321 -25.06 11.96 -9.56
C ASN A 321 -24.85 10.49 -9.18
N PHE A 322 -23.74 10.22 -8.52
CA PHE A 322 -23.37 8.85 -8.09
C PHE A 322 -24.38 8.25 -7.10
N MET A 323 -25.04 9.09 -6.29
CA MET A 323 -26.06 8.66 -5.34
C MET A 323 -27.26 8.06 -6.07
N GLN A 324 -27.77 8.74 -7.10
CA GLN A 324 -28.89 8.23 -7.90
C GLN A 324 -28.51 6.98 -8.69
N ILE A 325 -27.28 6.92 -9.21
CA ILE A 325 -26.78 5.76 -9.93
C ILE A 325 -26.72 4.54 -9.00
N ALA A 326 -26.13 4.69 -7.83
CA ALA A 326 -26.00 3.60 -6.85
C ALA A 326 -27.39 3.15 -6.34
N ALA A 327 -28.30 4.08 -6.04
CA ALA A 327 -29.67 3.76 -5.70
C ALA A 327 -30.41 3.02 -6.83
N GLY A 328 -30.15 3.41 -8.10
CA GLY A 328 -30.69 2.72 -9.28
C GLY A 328 -30.21 1.26 -9.41
N PHE A 329 -29.02 0.95 -8.92
CA PHE A 329 -28.51 -0.42 -8.81
C PHE A 329 -28.96 -1.16 -7.53
N GLY A 330 -29.73 -0.48 -6.65
CA GLY A 330 -30.24 -1.08 -5.41
C GLY A 330 -29.30 -1.01 -4.20
N LEU A 331 -28.28 -0.16 -4.24
CA LEU A 331 -27.41 0.08 -3.09
C LEU A 331 -28.06 1.10 -2.13
N GLU A 332 -27.81 0.93 -0.82
CA GLU A 332 -28.00 2.03 0.12
C GLU A 332 -27.01 3.17 -0.18
N THR A 333 -27.42 4.42 0.09
CA THR A 333 -26.60 5.58 -0.23
C THR A 333 -26.59 6.58 0.91
N CYS A 334 -25.43 7.21 1.17
CA CYS A 334 -25.24 8.26 2.15
C CYS A 334 -24.33 9.35 1.58
N ASP A 335 -24.77 10.60 1.53
CA ASP A 335 -23.91 11.76 1.23
C ASP A 335 -23.52 12.44 2.54
N LEU A 336 -22.34 12.17 3.05
CA LEU A 336 -21.87 12.67 4.35
C LEU A 336 -21.83 14.20 4.41
N ASN A 337 -21.72 14.89 3.27
CA ASN A 337 -21.73 16.34 3.23
C ASN A 337 -23.12 16.96 3.55
N ASN A 338 -24.18 16.15 3.51
CA ASN A 338 -25.54 16.59 3.79
C ASN A 338 -26.03 16.11 5.16
N GLU A 339 -25.22 15.35 5.92
CA GLU A 339 -25.55 14.85 7.23
C GLU A 339 -25.25 15.87 8.33
N ALA A 340 -26.16 15.96 9.31
CA ALA A 340 -25.96 16.84 10.47
C ALA A 340 -24.80 16.36 11.38
N ASP A 341 -24.62 15.04 11.47
CA ASP A 341 -23.51 14.38 12.14
C ASP A 341 -22.89 13.34 11.19
N PRO A 342 -21.89 13.74 10.37
CA PRO A 342 -21.26 12.85 9.41
C PRO A 342 -20.62 11.62 10.04
N GLN A 343 -20.08 11.73 11.27
CA GLN A 343 -19.45 10.60 11.96
C GLN A 343 -20.49 9.55 12.37
N ALA A 344 -21.61 9.96 12.92
CA ALA A 344 -22.69 9.07 13.31
C ALA A 344 -23.33 8.39 12.08
N ALA A 345 -23.58 9.15 11.02
CA ALA A 345 -24.13 8.62 9.76
C ALA A 345 -23.19 7.59 9.12
N LEU A 346 -21.87 7.88 9.10
CA LEU A 346 -20.85 6.97 8.62
C LEU A 346 -20.85 5.65 9.41
N GLN A 347 -20.86 5.72 10.73
CA GLN A 347 -20.89 4.55 11.60
C GLN A 347 -22.18 3.71 11.37
N GLU A 348 -23.31 4.37 11.21
CA GLU A 348 -24.58 3.71 10.96
C GLU A 348 -24.55 2.93 9.65
N ILE A 349 -24.19 3.57 8.52
CA ILE A 349 -24.23 2.93 7.21
C ILE A 349 -23.16 1.83 7.05
N ILE A 350 -21.97 1.98 7.66
CA ILE A 350 -20.93 0.93 7.64
C ILE A 350 -21.42 -0.31 8.40
N ASN A 351 -22.19 -0.15 9.48
CA ASN A 351 -22.66 -1.27 10.29
C ASN A 351 -23.91 -1.96 9.74
N ARG A 352 -24.65 -1.33 8.83
CA ARG A 352 -25.77 -1.97 8.14
C ARG A 352 -25.28 -3.11 7.24
N PRO A 353 -25.97 -4.24 7.15
CA PRO A 353 -25.64 -5.29 6.20
C PRO A 353 -25.93 -4.86 4.76
N GLY A 354 -25.26 -5.50 3.79
CA GLY A 354 -25.48 -5.28 2.37
C GLY A 354 -24.61 -4.16 1.77
N PRO A 355 -24.70 -3.98 0.44
CA PRO A 355 -23.86 -3.03 -0.28
C PRO A 355 -24.34 -1.58 -0.09
N ALA A 356 -23.40 -0.67 0.07
CA ALA A 356 -23.71 0.74 0.21
C ALA A 356 -22.67 1.62 -0.49
N LEU A 357 -23.11 2.80 -0.98
CA LEU A 357 -22.24 3.88 -1.46
C LEU A 357 -22.26 5.03 -0.46
N ILE A 358 -21.09 5.41 0.03
CA ILE A 358 -20.85 6.53 0.94
C ILE A 358 -20.09 7.59 0.15
N HIS A 359 -20.74 8.71 -0.10
CA HIS A 359 -20.20 9.80 -0.92
C HIS A 359 -19.64 10.92 -0.03
N VAL A 360 -18.42 11.37 -0.37
CA VAL A 360 -17.80 12.55 0.26
C VAL A 360 -17.17 13.42 -0.83
N ARG A 361 -17.46 14.70 -0.79
CA ARG A 361 -16.80 15.68 -1.67
C ARG A 361 -15.45 16.04 -1.11
N ILE A 362 -14.42 15.89 -1.94
CA ILE A 362 -13.05 16.29 -1.63
C ILE A 362 -12.67 17.46 -2.54
N ASP A 363 -11.97 18.45 -2.00
CA ASP A 363 -11.49 19.57 -2.81
C ASP A 363 -10.49 19.05 -3.88
N ALA A 364 -10.68 19.46 -5.13
CA ALA A 364 -9.79 19.08 -6.24
C ALA A 364 -8.35 19.61 -6.07
N GLU A 365 -8.17 20.65 -5.25
CA GLU A 365 -6.86 21.21 -4.94
C GLU A 365 -6.10 20.42 -3.84
N GLU A 366 -6.77 19.51 -3.14
CA GLU A 366 -6.08 18.62 -2.20
C GLU A 366 -5.10 17.71 -2.94
N LYS A 367 -3.89 17.57 -2.39
CA LYS A 367 -2.79 16.85 -3.04
C LYS A 367 -2.29 15.71 -2.15
N VAL A 368 -1.70 14.72 -2.79
CA VAL A 368 -0.99 13.65 -2.07
C VAL A 368 0.41 14.14 -1.75
N TYR A 369 0.64 14.45 -0.50
CA TYR A 369 1.93 14.84 0.04
C TYR A 369 2.38 13.89 1.16
N PRO A 370 3.72 13.78 1.42
CA PRO A 370 4.81 14.29 0.58
C PRO A 370 4.86 13.58 -0.78
N MET A 371 5.58 14.18 -1.73
CA MET A 371 5.74 13.62 -3.07
C MET A 371 7.18 13.80 -3.58
N VAL A 372 7.78 12.75 -4.13
CA VAL A 372 9.03 12.84 -4.89
C VAL A 372 8.69 13.23 -6.34
N PRO A 373 9.22 14.35 -6.85
CA PRO A 373 9.03 14.73 -8.26
C PRO A 373 9.56 13.67 -9.22
N PRO A 374 8.98 13.51 -10.41
CA PRO A 374 9.48 12.56 -11.40
C PRO A 374 10.97 12.77 -11.71
N GLY A 375 11.78 11.70 -11.58
CA GLY A 375 13.21 11.71 -11.82
C GLY A 375 14.07 12.29 -10.69
N ALA A 376 13.47 12.70 -9.57
CA ALA A 376 14.18 13.18 -8.38
C ALA A 376 14.61 12.01 -7.46
N ALA A 377 15.54 12.29 -6.55
CA ALA A 377 15.87 11.36 -5.48
C ALA A 377 14.78 11.31 -4.41
N ASN A 378 14.68 10.18 -3.70
CA ASN A 378 13.66 10.02 -2.66
C ASN A 378 13.75 11.03 -1.52
N THR A 379 14.89 11.69 -1.33
CA THR A 379 15.08 12.77 -0.34
C THR A 379 14.65 14.14 -0.87
N GLU A 380 14.40 14.30 -2.16
CA GLU A 380 13.98 15.56 -2.78
C GLU A 380 12.44 15.69 -2.80
N MET A 381 11.79 15.33 -1.70
CA MET A 381 10.33 15.39 -1.59
C MET A 381 9.82 16.83 -1.50
N VAL A 382 8.70 17.09 -2.18
CA VAL A 382 7.94 18.33 -2.10
C VAL A 382 6.68 18.14 -1.27
N GLY A 383 6.14 19.26 -0.74
CA GLY A 383 4.97 19.26 0.16
C GLY A 383 5.33 18.89 1.60
N GLU A 384 4.50 19.33 2.54
CA GLU A 384 4.62 19.03 3.97
C GLU A 384 3.67 17.90 4.39
#